data_78020fd84af267f04af2e8b3d6d5fb40
#
_entry.id   78020fd84af267f04af2e8b3d6d5fb40
#
_cell.length_a   1.000
_cell.length_b   1.000
_cell.length_c   1.000
_cell.angle_alpha   90.00
_cell.angle_beta   90.00
_cell.angle_gamma   90.00
#
_symmetry.space_group_name_H-M   'P 1'
#
loop_
_entity.id
_entity.type
_entity.pdbx_description
1 polymer ?
#
loop_
_entity_poly.entity_id
_entity_poly.type
_entity_poly.pdbx_seq_one_letter_code
_entity_poly.pdbx_strand_id
1 'polypeptide(L)'
;MKILCLSDLHLRTNDVFDAIHRQRFTPFLQSIRDLVEDTEPDVITVTGDTVPTSFVSSLNAFFSSLFSTERPVVATLGNHEFWDRPFEKTLETVGNQNTNAPNIHILDAEPAVEINGYNFVGGCLFFDGSMRYRENDDLLPWNGWQDWRILDIETRYKEFNTFYVERIKKAMKPNMPNILCTHHHPHIALNGHEPNHDSYYSGMKDFVSQLPFDDTFPNALICGHTHKRVIGEVVPGFYCVNVGSDYGVLMHYLLEL
;
A
#
# COMPACT_ATOMS: atom_id res chain seq x y z
N MET A 1 13.64 -13.76 -7.11
CA MET A 1 12.31 -13.78 -6.45
C MET A 1 11.34 -13.03 -7.35
N LYS A 2 10.17 -13.63 -7.65
CA LYS A 2 9.10 -12.99 -8.43
C LYS A 2 8.06 -12.39 -7.49
N ILE A 3 7.79 -11.11 -7.60
CA ILE A 3 6.78 -10.39 -6.81
C ILE A 3 5.69 -9.88 -7.74
N LEU A 4 4.46 -10.35 -7.56
CA LEU A 4 3.31 -9.76 -8.23
C LEU A 4 2.85 -8.53 -7.45
N CYS A 5 3.00 -7.35 -8.05
CA CYS A 5 2.64 -6.07 -7.47
C CYS A 5 1.23 -5.66 -7.91
N LEU A 6 0.35 -5.47 -6.95
CA LEU A 6 -1.02 -4.98 -7.10
C LEU A 6 -1.24 -3.76 -6.18
N SER A 7 -2.14 -2.86 -6.53
CA SER A 7 -2.60 -1.75 -5.68
C SER A 7 -3.99 -1.27 -6.12
N ASP A 8 -4.64 -0.46 -5.29
CA ASP A 8 -5.83 0.32 -5.65
C ASP A 8 -6.94 -0.53 -6.29
N LEU A 9 -7.28 -1.66 -5.68
CA LEU A 9 -8.31 -2.57 -6.21
C LEU A 9 -9.71 -1.99 -6.10
N HIS A 10 -9.97 -1.07 -5.17
CA HIS A 10 -11.22 -0.34 -4.95
C HIS A 10 -12.48 -1.21 -5.06
N LEU A 11 -12.48 -2.32 -4.35
CA LEU A 11 -13.54 -3.30 -4.41
C LEU A 11 -14.85 -2.77 -3.80
N ARG A 12 -15.96 -3.20 -4.35
CA ARG A 12 -17.28 -2.89 -3.82
C ARG A 12 -17.64 -3.86 -2.69
N THR A 13 -18.51 -3.41 -1.80
CA THR A 13 -19.05 -4.22 -0.69
C THR A 13 -19.52 -5.62 -1.13
N ASN A 14 -20.27 -5.69 -2.23
CA ASN A 14 -20.80 -6.97 -2.74
C ASN A 14 -19.70 -7.88 -3.27
N ASP A 15 -18.66 -7.33 -3.90
CA ASP A 15 -17.56 -8.12 -4.45
C ASP A 15 -16.79 -8.83 -3.32
N VAL A 16 -16.50 -8.09 -2.23
CA VAL A 16 -15.82 -8.62 -1.05
C VAL A 16 -16.70 -9.65 -0.33
N PHE A 17 -17.97 -9.33 -0.13
CA PHE A 17 -18.92 -10.23 0.54
C PHE A 17 -19.07 -11.55 -0.22
N ASP A 18 -19.27 -11.48 -1.53
CA ASP A 18 -19.44 -12.67 -2.37
C ASP A 18 -18.18 -13.52 -2.44
N ALA A 19 -17.00 -12.90 -2.49
CA ALA A 19 -15.73 -13.61 -2.44
C ALA A 19 -15.55 -14.39 -1.13
N ILE A 20 -15.79 -13.74 0.02
CA ILE A 20 -15.60 -14.36 1.35
C ILE A 20 -16.64 -15.44 1.63
N HIS A 21 -17.93 -15.12 1.43
CA HIS A 21 -19.02 -15.96 1.96
C HIS A 21 -19.62 -16.91 0.94
N ARG A 22 -19.46 -16.64 -0.36
CA ARG A 22 -20.06 -17.43 -1.43
C ARG A 22 -19.06 -18.05 -2.38
N GLN A 23 -17.77 -17.75 -2.24
CA GLN A 23 -16.70 -18.16 -3.16
C GLN A 23 -17.03 -17.80 -4.63
N ARG A 24 -17.64 -16.62 -4.80
CA ARG A 24 -18.00 -16.07 -6.11
C ARG A 24 -17.13 -14.86 -6.41
N PHE A 25 -16.50 -14.90 -7.57
CA PHE A 25 -15.59 -13.87 -8.03
C PHE A 25 -16.18 -13.13 -9.22
N THR A 26 -16.18 -11.81 -9.16
CA THR A 26 -16.49 -10.99 -10.34
C THR A 26 -15.45 -11.24 -11.43
N PRO A 27 -15.72 -10.88 -12.70
CA PRO A 27 -14.70 -10.98 -13.75
C PRO A 27 -13.39 -10.29 -13.39
N PHE A 28 -13.46 -9.15 -12.69
CA PHE A 28 -12.28 -8.43 -12.19
C PHE A 28 -11.48 -9.26 -11.17
N LEU A 29 -12.14 -9.83 -10.16
CA LEU A 29 -11.47 -10.70 -9.18
C LEU A 29 -10.98 -11.99 -9.81
N GLN A 30 -11.70 -12.54 -10.77
CA GLN A 30 -11.27 -13.72 -11.50
C GLN A 30 -10.00 -13.44 -12.33
N SER A 31 -9.91 -12.27 -12.98
CA SER A 31 -8.68 -11.90 -13.71
C SER A 31 -7.45 -11.77 -12.80
N ILE A 32 -7.63 -11.37 -11.53
CA ILE A 32 -6.53 -11.37 -10.54
C ILE A 32 -6.10 -12.82 -10.22
N ARG A 33 -7.05 -13.72 -10.04
CA ARG A 33 -6.76 -15.15 -9.78
C ARG A 33 -6.01 -15.79 -10.95
N ASP A 34 -6.53 -15.59 -12.17
CA ASP A 34 -5.91 -16.10 -13.38
C ASP A 34 -4.47 -15.56 -13.53
N LEU A 35 -4.26 -14.26 -13.23
CA LEU A 35 -2.95 -13.63 -13.24
C LEU A 35 -1.98 -14.28 -12.24
N VAL A 36 -2.43 -14.63 -11.04
CA VAL A 36 -1.62 -15.33 -10.03
C VAL A 36 -1.26 -16.74 -10.50
N GLU A 37 -2.19 -17.44 -11.14
CA GLU A 37 -1.95 -18.78 -11.71
C GLU A 37 -0.96 -18.71 -12.87
N ASP A 38 -1.12 -17.74 -13.78
CA ASP A 38 -0.28 -17.59 -14.98
C ASP A 38 1.15 -17.14 -14.65
N THR A 39 1.31 -16.25 -13.65
CA THR A 39 2.63 -15.68 -13.31
C THR A 39 3.40 -16.49 -12.28
N GLU A 40 2.72 -17.31 -11.49
CA GLU A 40 3.31 -18.13 -10.41
C GLU A 40 4.30 -17.32 -9.54
N PRO A 41 3.86 -16.21 -8.89
CA PRO A 41 4.75 -15.37 -8.10
C PRO A 41 5.17 -16.07 -6.80
N ASP A 42 6.37 -15.74 -6.32
CA ASP A 42 6.85 -16.17 -5.01
C ASP A 42 6.15 -15.40 -3.87
N VAL A 43 5.78 -14.13 -4.13
CA VAL A 43 5.11 -13.21 -3.20
C VAL A 43 4.11 -12.36 -3.96
N ILE A 44 2.96 -12.08 -3.34
CA ILE A 44 1.97 -11.12 -3.86
C ILE A 44 2.01 -9.89 -2.95
N THR A 45 2.18 -8.69 -3.51
CA THR A 45 2.03 -7.44 -2.76
C THR A 45 0.74 -6.73 -3.17
N VAL A 46 0.02 -6.17 -2.18
CA VAL A 46 -1.20 -5.36 -2.40
C VAL A 46 -1.07 -4.07 -1.61
N THR A 47 -0.74 -2.98 -2.28
CA THR A 47 -0.39 -1.71 -1.63
C THR A 47 -1.59 -0.76 -1.53
N GLY A 48 -2.54 -1.11 -0.64
CA GLY A 48 -3.63 -0.24 -0.20
C GLY A 48 -4.86 -0.17 -1.10
N ASP A 49 -5.87 0.51 -0.60
CA ASP A 49 -7.16 0.77 -1.24
C ASP A 49 -7.80 -0.49 -1.84
N THR A 50 -7.86 -1.53 -1.03
CA THR A 50 -8.34 -2.86 -1.43
C THR A 50 -9.83 -3.02 -1.20
N VAL A 51 -10.28 -2.78 0.04
CA VAL A 51 -11.65 -3.07 0.48
C VAL A 51 -12.33 -1.85 1.08
N PRO A 52 -13.67 -1.76 1.04
CA PRO A 52 -14.39 -0.76 1.82
C PRO A 52 -14.09 -0.88 3.32
N THR A 53 -14.11 0.24 4.05
CA THR A 53 -13.84 0.31 5.50
C THR A 53 -14.63 -0.72 6.31
N SER A 54 -15.87 -1.03 5.92
CA SER A 54 -16.71 -2.04 6.57
C SER A 54 -16.13 -3.46 6.54
N PHE A 55 -15.20 -3.74 5.63
CA PHE A 55 -14.53 -5.04 5.48
C PHE A 55 -13.10 -5.08 5.99
N VAL A 56 -12.59 -4.02 6.57
CA VAL A 56 -11.24 -3.99 7.16
C VAL A 56 -11.04 -5.13 8.17
N SER A 57 -12.08 -5.48 8.95
CA SER A 57 -12.04 -6.63 9.88
C SER A 57 -12.01 -8.00 9.20
N SER A 58 -12.14 -8.08 7.89
CA SER A 58 -12.20 -9.31 7.12
C SER A 58 -11.11 -9.39 6.04
N LEU A 59 -10.11 -8.50 6.07
CA LEU A 59 -9.04 -8.46 5.06
C LEU A 59 -8.31 -9.79 4.91
N ASN A 60 -7.95 -10.44 6.00
CA ASN A 60 -7.30 -11.75 5.96
C ASN A 60 -8.20 -12.82 5.33
N ALA A 61 -9.49 -12.82 5.67
CA ALA A 61 -10.45 -13.75 5.07
C ALA A 61 -10.63 -13.47 3.57
N PHE A 62 -10.64 -12.19 3.19
CA PHE A 62 -10.73 -11.79 1.79
C PHE A 62 -9.50 -12.26 1.00
N PHE A 63 -8.29 -11.96 1.45
CA PHE A 63 -7.07 -12.38 0.77
C PHE A 63 -6.95 -13.91 0.71
N SER A 64 -7.29 -14.62 1.79
CA SER A 64 -7.33 -16.08 1.79
C SER A 64 -8.30 -16.64 0.76
N SER A 65 -9.46 -15.99 0.58
CA SER A 65 -10.45 -16.39 -0.42
C SER A 65 -9.98 -16.07 -1.85
N LEU A 66 -9.44 -14.85 -2.05
CA LEU A 66 -9.03 -14.39 -3.38
C LEU A 66 -7.84 -15.18 -3.90
N PHE A 67 -6.80 -15.30 -3.11
CA PHE A 67 -5.55 -15.89 -3.58
C PHE A 67 -5.49 -17.41 -3.39
N SER A 68 -6.33 -17.97 -2.49
CA SER A 68 -6.47 -19.42 -2.29
C SER A 68 -5.11 -20.16 -2.20
N THR A 69 -4.13 -19.56 -1.53
CA THR A 69 -2.74 -19.87 -1.80
C THR A 69 -1.93 -20.13 -0.54
N GLU A 70 -0.91 -20.97 -0.71
CA GLU A 70 0.18 -21.09 0.22
C GLU A 70 1.23 -19.97 0.07
N ARG A 71 1.10 -19.14 -0.98
CA ARG A 71 2.04 -18.05 -1.27
C ARG A 71 1.83 -16.90 -0.29
N PRO A 72 2.92 -16.28 0.18
CA PRO A 72 2.82 -15.10 1.02
C PRO A 72 2.14 -13.92 0.33
N VAL A 73 1.24 -13.26 1.05
CA VAL A 73 0.62 -12.00 0.67
C VAL A 73 1.11 -10.93 1.62
N VAL A 74 1.75 -9.89 1.10
CA VAL A 74 2.17 -8.70 1.85
C VAL A 74 1.28 -7.54 1.46
N ALA A 75 0.52 -7.01 2.40
CA ALA A 75 -0.43 -5.94 2.12
C ALA A 75 -0.21 -4.72 3.01
N THR A 76 -0.59 -3.55 2.49
CA THR A 76 -0.79 -2.34 3.29
C THR A 76 -2.24 -1.91 3.24
N LEU A 77 -2.67 -1.12 4.19
CA LEU A 77 -3.89 -0.34 4.07
C LEU A 77 -3.65 0.86 3.15
N GLY A 78 -4.72 1.38 2.55
CA GLY A 78 -4.74 2.68 1.92
C GLY A 78 -5.62 3.66 2.69
N ASN A 79 -5.80 4.87 2.18
CA ASN A 79 -6.63 5.87 2.83
C ASN A 79 -8.11 5.44 2.92
N HIS A 80 -8.63 4.70 1.93
CA HIS A 80 -10.01 4.23 1.93
C HIS A 80 -10.36 3.28 3.08
N GLU A 81 -9.41 2.49 3.56
CA GLU A 81 -9.62 1.61 4.72
C GLU A 81 -9.77 2.38 6.03
N PHE A 82 -9.37 3.66 6.09
CA PHE A 82 -9.51 4.54 7.25
C PHE A 82 -10.76 5.43 7.22
N TRP A 83 -11.50 5.51 6.10
CA TRP A 83 -12.66 6.38 6.00
C TRP A 83 -13.73 6.07 7.05
N ASP A 84 -14.31 7.11 7.63
CA ASP A 84 -15.41 7.05 8.61
C ASP A 84 -15.07 6.25 9.89
N ARG A 85 -13.76 6.09 10.21
CA ARG A 85 -13.29 5.39 11.40
C ARG A 85 -12.11 6.14 12.06
N PRO A 86 -11.97 6.01 13.41
CA PRO A 86 -10.76 6.47 14.08
C PRO A 86 -9.53 5.68 13.59
N PHE A 87 -8.43 6.37 13.40
CA PHE A 87 -7.14 5.82 12.95
C PHE A 87 -6.71 4.61 13.79
N GLU A 88 -6.69 4.80 15.12
CA GLU A 88 -6.25 3.76 16.06
C GLU A 88 -7.15 2.52 16.04
N LYS A 89 -8.48 2.74 15.82
CA LYS A 89 -9.43 1.63 15.75
C LYS A 89 -9.25 0.79 14.51
N THR A 90 -8.85 1.40 13.39
CA THR A 90 -8.50 0.68 12.17
C THR A 90 -7.27 -0.19 12.39
N LEU A 91 -6.22 0.36 12.98
CA LEU A 91 -4.99 -0.38 13.30
C LEU A 91 -5.24 -1.53 14.29
N GLU A 92 -6.01 -1.28 15.36
CA GLU A 92 -6.42 -2.34 16.30
C GLU A 92 -7.17 -3.46 15.59
N THR A 93 -8.07 -3.09 14.66
CA THR A 93 -8.88 -4.06 13.92
C THR A 93 -8.01 -4.98 13.06
N VAL A 94 -7.03 -4.46 12.33
CA VAL A 94 -6.13 -5.31 11.52
C VAL A 94 -5.14 -6.08 12.38
N GLY A 95 -4.65 -5.49 13.47
CA GLY A 95 -3.77 -6.17 14.42
C GLY A 95 -4.37 -7.44 15.01
N ASN A 96 -5.68 -7.43 15.25
CA ASN A 96 -6.39 -8.60 15.78
C ASN A 96 -6.63 -9.73 14.76
N GLN A 97 -6.36 -9.50 13.47
CA GLN A 97 -6.58 -10.49 12.40
C GLN A 97 -5.37 -11.39 12.13
N ASN A 98 -4.16 -10.94 12.44
CA ASN A 98 -2.92 -11.59 12.01
C ASN A 98 -2.70 -13.01 12.57
N THR A 99 -3.53 -13.47 13.50
CA THR A 99 -3.35 -14.77 14.15
C THR A 99 -3.87 -15.97 13.35
N ASN A 100 -4.71 -15.77 12.34
CA ASN A 100 -5.45 -16.85 11.69
C ASN A 100 -5.06 -17.15 10.23
N ALA A 101 -4.13 -16.40 9.67
CA ALA A 101 -3.70 -16.55 8.28
C ALA A 101 -2.17 -16.37 8.17
N PRO A 102 -1.38 -17.41 8.41
CA PRO A 102 0.08 -17.30 8.57
C PRO A 102 0.81 -16.78 7.33
N ASN A 103 0.18 -16.86 6.16
CA ASN A 103 0.76 -16.39 4.90
C ASN A 103 0.27 -14.99 4.49
N ILE A 104 -0.54 -14.32 5.33
CA ILE A 104 -1.04 -12.98 5.04
C ILE A 104 -0.48 -12.00 6.06
N HIS A 105 0.28 -11.02 5.57
CA HIS A 105 1.02 -10.05 6.37
C HIS A 105 0.52 -8.64 6.04
N ILE A 106 -0.20 -8.02 6.98
CA ILE A 106 -0.65 -6.62 6.83
C ILE A 106 0.35 -5.74 7.57
N LEU A 107 1.12 -4.95 6.83
CA LEU A 107 2.24 -4.17 7.37
C LEU A 107 1.79 -3.03 8.30
N ASP A 108 0.53 -2.62 8.23
CA ASP A 108 -0.06 -1.67 9.18
C ASP A 108 -0.22 -2.26 10.58
N ALA A 109 -0.42 -3.56 10.68
CA ALA A 109 -0.43 -4.29 11.94
C ALA A 109 1.00 -4.65 12.39
N GLU A 110 1.79 -5.25 11.51
CA GLU A 110 3.16 -5.69 11.74
C GLU A 110 4.09 -5.07 10.69
N PRO A 111 4.93 -4.07 11.03
CA PRO A 111 5.57 -3.18 10.06
C PRO A 111 6.61 -3.84 9.17
N ALA A 112 6.96 -5.10 9.41
CA ALA A 112 7.88 -5.85 8.56
C ALA A 112 7.66 -7.36 8.64
N VAL A 113 8.00 -8.04 7.54
CA VAL A 113 8.06 -9.51 7.46
C VAL A 113 9.22 -9.94 6.58
N GLU A 114 9.92 -10.99 6.98
CA GLU A 114 10.99 -11.59 6.20
C GLU A 114 10.45 -12.74 5.34
N ILE A 115 10.65 -12.65 4.03
CA ILE A 115 10.25 -13.69 3.09
C ILE A 115 11.39 -13.88 2.07
N ASN A 116 11.84 -15.14 1.94
CA ASN A 116 12.86 -15.52 0.95
C ASN A 116 14.16 -14.69 1.02
N GLY A 117 14.57 -14.25 2.21
CA GLY A 117 15.80 -13.47 2.42
C GLY A 117 15.63 -11.96 2.15
N TYR A 118 14.42 -11.47 1.91
CA TYR A 118 14.08 -10.06 1.77
C TYR A 118 13.24 -9.61 2.98
N ASN A 119 13.46 -8.36 3.40
CA ASN A 119 12.67 -7.71 4.43
C ASN A 119 11.61 -6.82 3.76
N PHE A 120 10.36 -7.25 3.75
CA PHE A 120 9.23 -6.41 3.33
C PHE A 120 8.84 -5.52 4.49
N VAL A 121 8.90 -4.21 4.30
CA VAL A 121 8.64 -3.21 5.34
C VAL A 121 7.71 -2.13 4.82
N GLY A 122 6.80 -1.62 5.66
CA GLY A 122 5.90 -0.58 5.18
C GLY A 122 4.66 -0.31 6.03
N GLY A 123 3.61 0.08 5.32
CA GLY A 123 2.31 0.46 5.83
C GLY A 123 1.68 1.54 4.97
N CYS A 124 0.54 2.10 5.38
CA CYS A 124 -0.16 3.11 4.58
C CYS A 124 0.72 4.31 4.23
N LEU A 125 1.53 4.82 5.15
CA LEU A 125 2.38 6.01 5.03
C LEU A 125 1.55 7.22 4.54
N PHE A 126 0.99 7.99 5.46
CA PHE A 126 0.22 9.18 5.10
C PHE A 126 1.10 10.30 4.53
N PHE A 127 0.47 11.29 3.94
CA PHE A 127 1.12 12.51 3.48
C PHE A 127 1.56 13.40 4.66
N ASP A 128 2.54 14.28 4.39
CA ASP A 128 3.04 15.29 5.36
C ASP A 128 2.85 16.73 4.86
N GLY A 129 2.28 16.87 3.65
CA GLY A 129 2.09 18.15 2.98
C GLY A 129 3.35 18.70 2.29
N SER A 130 4.44 17.93 2.27
CA SER A 130 5.70 18.37 1.64
C SER A 130 5.65 18.38 0.11
N MET A 131 4.72 17.62 -0.50
CA MET A 131 4.49 17.57 -1.95
C MET A 131 3.60 18.71 -2.47
N ARG A 132 3.38 19.76 -1.68
CA ARG A 132 2.54 20.91 -2.09
C ARG A 132 3.03 21.53 -3.41
N TYR A 133 2.07 21.97 -4.22
CA TYR A 133 2.33 22.59 -5.53
C TYR A 133 2.97 23.98 -5.41
N ARG A 134 2.56 24.77 -4.40
CA ARG A 134 3.10 26.11 -4.11
C ARG A 134 3.46 26.21 -2.63
N GLU A 135 4.54 26.94 -2.32
CA GLU A 135 4.98 27.15 -0.94
C GLU A 135 3.91 27.76 -0.03
N ASN A 136 3.02 28.57 -0.60
CA ASN A 136 1.94 29.27 0.10
C ASN A 136 0.58 28.58 -0.02
N ASP A 137 0.51 27.34 -0.51
CA ASP A 137 -0.71 26.55 -0.46
C ASP A 137 -0.93 26.09 0.99
N ASP A 138 -1.37 27.05 1.83
CA ASP A 138 -1.92 26.73 3.14
C ASP A 138 -3.16 25.88 2.92
N LEU A 139 -3.23 24.79 3.66
CA LEU A 139 -4.36 23.85 3.76
C LEU A 139 -5.42 24.07 2.69
N LEU A 140 -5.21 23.41 1.56
CA LEU A 140 -6.15 23.45 0.46
C LEU A 140 -7.55 23.10 0.95
N PRO A 141 -8.56 23.79 0.46
CA PRO A 141 -9.91 23.34 0.72
C PRO A 141 -10.01 21.88 0.25
N TRP A 142 -10.49 21.03 1.11
CA TRP A 142 -10.78 19.61 0.89
C TRP A 142 -11.79 19.38 -0.26
N ASN A 143 -11.98 20.37 -1.11
CA ASN A 143 -12.90 20.39 -2.23
C ASN A 143 -12.51 19.37 -3.29
N GLY A 144 -13.20 18.23 -3.23
CA GLY A 144 -13.02 17.13 -4.18
C GLY A 144 -12.21 15.95 -3.64
N TRP A 145 -11.41 16.12 -2.60
CA TRP A 145 -10.64 15.04 -2.01
C TRP A 145 -11.44 14.35 -0.90
N GLN A 146 -11.54 13.02 -0.94
CA GLN A 146 -12.43 12.26 -0.04
C GLN A 146 -11.81 11.95 1.32
N ASP A 147 -10.52 12.21 1.54
CA ASP A 147 -9.82 11.88 2.79
C ASP A 147 -10.28 12.69 4.01
N TRP A 148 -11.09 13.75 3.80
CA TRP A 148 -11.81 14.37 4.90
C TRP A 148 -12.68 13.37 5.69
N ARG A 149 -12.99 12.21 5.10
CA ARG A 149 -13.70 11.10 5.75
C ARG A 149 -12.84 10.35 6.76
N ILE A 150 -11.54 10.54 6.77
CA ILE A 150 -10.67 10.03 7.83
C ILE A 150 -10.82 10.96 9.03
N LEU A 151 -11.30 10.41 10.14
CA LEU A 151 -11.59 11.22 11.31
C LEU A 151 -10.33 11.93 11.81
N ASP A 152 -10.45 13.23 12.06
CA ASP A 152 -9.40 14.11 12.54
C ASP A 152 -8.20 14.30 11.57
N ILE A 153 -8.29 13.87 10.32
CA ILE A 153 -7.19 13.97 9.35
C ILE A 153 -6.66 15.40 9.22
N GLU A 154 -7.53 16.40 9.19
CA GLU A 154 -7.16 17.82 9.02
C GLU A 154 -6.20 18.31 10.10
N THR A 155 -6.31 17.80 11.31
CA THR A 155 -5.48 18.19 12.46
C THR A 155 -4.36 17.21 12.76
N ARG A 156 -4.52 15.94 12.38
CA ARG A 156 -3.64 14.83 12.79
C ARG A 156 -2.84 14.18 11.67
N TYR A 157 -2.96 14.61 10.41
CA TYR A 157 -2.27 13.94 9.28
C TYR A 157 -0.75 13.81 9.49
N LYS A 158 -0.11 14.84 10.11
CA LYS A 158 1.32 14.77 10.45
C LYS A 158 1.62 13.74 11.54
N GLU A 159 0.72 13.59 12.52
CA GLU A 159 0.84 12.57 13.56
C GLU A 159 0.73 11.17 12.94
N PHE A 160 -0.25 10.94 12.08
CA PHE A 160 -0.42 9.67 11.38
C PHE A 160 0.79 9.35 10.50
N ASN A 161 1.31 10.34 9.77
CA ASN A 161 2.52 10.18 8.97
C ASN A 161 3.72 9.84 9.86
N THR A 162 3.95 10.59 10.96
CA THR A 162 5.06 10.34 11.88
C THR A 162 5.01 8.92 12.46
N PHE A 163 3.82 8.43 12.82
CA PHE A 163 3.64 7.07 13.30
C PHE A 163 4.19 6.03 12.30
N TYR A 164 3.88 6.17 11.00
CA TYR A 164 4.39 5.25 9.99
C TYR A 164 5.89 5.41 9.75
N VAL A 165 6.37 6.65 9.64
CA VAL A 165 7.79 6.96 9.44
C VAL A 165 8.66 6.30 10.50
N GLU A 166 8.30 6.45 11.78
CA GLU A 166 9.05 5.87 12.90
C GLU A 166 9.02 4.33 12.86
N ARG A 167 7.87 3.73 12.59
CA ARG A 167 7.72 2.27 12.49
C ARG A 167 8.54 1.70 11.35
N ILE A 168 8.46 2.29 10.16
CA ILE A 168 9.21 1.85 8.99
C ILE A 168 10.71 1.95 9.27
N LYS A 169 11.21 3.10 9.74
CA LYS A 169 12.63 3.28 10.07
C LYS A 169 13.14 2.24 11.06
N LYS A 170 12.35 1.95 12.09
CA LYS A 170 12.71 0.95 13.11
C LYS A 170 12.74 -0.47 12.57
N ALA A 171 11.90 -0.78 11.58
CA ALA A 171 11.74 -2.10 10.99
C ALA A 171 12.71 -2.38 9.82
N MET A 172 13.33 -1.33 9.27
CA MET A 172 14.36 -1.47 8.23
C MET A 172 15.58 -2.24 8.75
N LYS A 173 16.15 -3.06 7.89
CA LYS A 173 17.33 -3.88 8.19
C LYS A 173 18.52 -3.43 7.34
N PRO A 174 19.57 -2.84 7.90
CA PRO A 174 20.68 -2.28 7.11
C PRO A 174 21.50 -3.33 6.37
N ASN A 175 21.50 -4.59 6.83
CA ASN A 175 22.28 -5.68 6.23
C ASN A 175 21.42 -6.72 5.52
N MET A 176 20.22 -6.33 5.09
CA MET A 176 19.29 -7.18 4.38
C MET A 176 18.61 -6.36 3.28
N PRO A 177 18.40 -6.90 2.08
CA PRO A 177 17.65 -6.20 1.06
C PRO A 177 16.23 -5.90 1.54
N ASN A 178 15.87 -4.62 1.54
CA ASN A 178 14.58 -4.14 2.00
C ASN A 178 13.69 -3.83 0.80
N ILE A 179 12.42 -4.25 0.87
CA ILE A 179 11.37 -3.91 -0.08
C ILE A 179 10.36 -3.03 0.65
N LEU A 180 10.34 -1.75 0.30
CA LEU A 180 9.43 -0.78 0.91
C LEU A 180 8.07 -0.85 0.20
N CYS A 181 7.04 -1.26 0.94
CA CYS A 181 5.66 -1.33 0.48
C CYS A 181 4.84 -0.26 1.19
N THR A 182 4.39 0.76 0.46
CA THR A 182 3.53 1.80 1.01
C THR A 182 2.32 2.03 0.12
N HIS A 183 1.25 2.62 0.65
CA HIS A 183 0.17 3.09 -0.20
C HIS A 183 0.50 4.48 -0.74
N HIS A 184 0.70 5.46 0.15
CA HIS A 184 1.15 6.79 -0.24
C HIS A 184 2.62 6.78 -0.68
N HIS A 185 2.99 7.73 -1.50
CA HIS A 185 4.32 7.79 -2.11
C HIS A 185 5.42 8.14 -1.10
N PRO A 186 6.51 7.38 -1.03
CA PRO A 186 7.67 7.73 -0.22
C PRO A 186 8.64 8.71 -0.91
N HIS A 187 8.35 9.13 -2.15
CA HIS A 187 9.17 10.07 -2.91
C HIS A 187 8.35 10.72 -4.04
N ILE A 188 8.60 12.02 -4.31
CA ILE A 188 7.86 12.80 -5.31
C ILE A 188 7.95 12.25 -6.75
N ALA A 189 9.05 11.60 -7.10
CA ALA A 189 9.22 11.00 -8.43
C ALA A 189 8.20 9.89 -8.74
N LEU A 190 7.53 9.35 -7.71
CA LEU A 190 6.51 8.31 -7.86
C LEU A 190 5.11 8.87 -8.14
N ASN A 191 4.94 10.19 -8.13
CA ASN A 191 3.66 10.84 -8.34
C ASN A 191 3.03 10.53 -9.72
N GLY A 192 3.87 10.29 -10.73
CA GLY A 192 3.44 9.89 -12.07
C GLY A 192 2.83 11.02 -12.91
N HIS A 193 2.78 12.23 -12.38
CA HIS A 193 2.34 13.43 -13.08
C HIS A 193 3.06 14.67 -12.51
N GLU A 194 3.02 15.78 -13.26
CA GLU A 194 3.52 17.06 -12.76
C GLU A 194 2.77 17.47 -11.48
N PRO A 195 3.46 18.05 -10.49
CA PRO A 195 2.84 18.49 -9.27
C PRO A 195 1.64 19.41 -9.52
N ASN A 196 0.54 19.11 -8.86
CA ASN A 196 -0.70 19.87 -8.89
C ASN A 196 -1.29 19.96 -7.47
N HIS A 197 -2.51 20.47 -7.33
CA HIS A 197 -3.14 20.60 -6.01
C HIS A 197 -3.32 19.23 -5.29
N ASP A 198 -3.60 18.16 -6.05
CA ASP A 198 -3.83 16.83 -5.49
C ASP A 198 -2.51 16.21 -4.98
N SER A 199 -1.36 16.66 -5.51
CA SER A 199 -0.05 16.18 -5.07
C SER A 199 0.22 16.39 -3.56
N TYR A 200 -0.45 17.38 -2.95
CA TYR A 200 -0.35 17.61 -1.51
C TYR A 200 -0.67 16.36 -0.69
N TYR A 201 -1.64 15.57 -1.15
CA TYR A 201 -2.15 14.37 -0.46
C TYR A 201 -1.46 13.08 -0.91
N SER A 202 -0.55 13.15 -1.90
CA SER A 202 0.03 11.95 -2.50
C SER A 202 1.04 11.22 -1.61
N GLY A 203 1.66 11.92 -0.65
CA GLY A 203 2.63 11.31 0.25
C GLY A 203 3.71 12.28 0.73
N MET A 204 4.95 11.80 0.73
CA MET A 204 6.14 12.55 1.16
C MET A 204 7.05 12.88 -0.02
N LYS A 205 7.58 14.11 -0.04
CA LYS A 205 8.48 14.57 -1.10
C LYS A 205 9.77 13.75 -1.18
N ASP A 206 10.33 13.42 -0.04
CA ASP A 206 11.58 12.69 0.08
C ASP A 206 11.70 11.98 1.44
N PHE A 207 11.01 10.87 1.59
CA PHE A 207 11.19 10.00 2.74
C PHE A 207 12.35 9.03 2.53
N VAL A 208 12.57 8.63 1.28
CA VAL A 208 13.55 7.60 0.93
C VAL A 208 14.95 7.94 1.42
N SER A 209 15.40 9.20 1.27
CA SER A 209 16.74 9.64 1.74
C SER A 209 16.92 9.54 3.25
N GLN A 210 15.85 9.36 4.01
CA GLN A 210 15.87 9.23 5.46
C GLN A 210 15.98 7.79 5.96
N LEU A 211 15.98 6.82 5.05
CA LEU A 211 15.99 5.40 5.39
C LEU A 211 17.42 4.86 5.53
N PRO A 212 17.66 3.89 6.43
CA PRO A 212 18.97 3.27 6.62
C PRO A 212 19.21 2.19 5.55
N PHE A 213 19.49 2.60 4.32
CA PHE A 213 19.81 1.68 3.23
C PHE A 213 21.29 1.32 3.21
N ASP A 214 21.58 0.08 2.90
CA ASP A 214 22.90 -0.41 2.56
C ASP A 214 22.99 -0.52 1.02
N ASP A 215 23.92 0.19 0.39
CA ASP A 215 24.12 0.22 -1.06
C ASP A 215 24.53 -1.13 -1.65
N THR A 216 24.85 -2.11 -0.81
CA THR A 216 25.24 -3.45 -1.27
C THR A 216 24.08 -4.35 -1.63
N PHE A 217 22.85 -3.98 -1.27
CA PHE A 217 21.65 -4.79 -1.50
C PHE A 217 20.69 -4.14 -2.51
N PRO A 218 20.02 -4.97 -3.33
CA PRO A 218 18.96 -4.47 -4.17
C PRO A 218 17.77 -4.05 -3.30
N ASN A 219 17.30 -2.83 -3.48
CA ASN A 219 16.13 -2.31 -2.80
C ASN A 219 15.04 -1.99 -3.82
N ALA A 220 13.79 -2.15 -3.42
CA ALA A 220 12.64 -1.82 -4.25
C ALA A 220 11.62 -1.02 -3.46
N LEU A 221 10.87 -0.16 -4.18
CA LEU A 221 9.73 0.59 -3.68
C LEU A 221 8.49 0.16 -4.44
N ILE A 222 7.43 -0.20 -3.72
CA ILE A 222 6.14 -0.58 -4.30
C ILE A 222 5.06 0.30 -3.65
N CYS A 223 4.29 1.03 -4.46
CA CYS A 223 3.22 1.89 -3.95
C CYS A 223 2.03 1.95 -4.90
N GLY A 224 1.01 2.75 -4.54
CA GLY A 224 -0.21 2.99 -5.30
C GLY A 224 -0.69 4.44 -5.19
N HIS A 225 -1.98 4.64 -4.85
CA HIS A 225 -2.65 5.87 -4.46
C HIS A 225 -2.96 6.86 -5.59
N THR A 226 -2.02 7.24 -6.44
CA THR A 226 -2.29 8.27 -7.47
C THR A 226 -2.89 7.72 -8.76
N HIS A 227 -3.08 6.41 -8.85
CA HIS A 227 -3.57 5.74 -10.07
C HIS A 227 -2.75 6.07 -11.34
N LYS A 228 -1.47 6.41 -11.14
CA LYS A 228 -0.52 6.74 -12.21
C LYS A 228 0.65 5.78 -12.18
N ARG A 229 0.83 5.06 -13.28
CA ARG A 229 1.88 4.05 -13.39
C ARG A 229 3.27 4.68 -13.52
N VAL A 230 4.17 4.31 -12.60
CA VAL A 230 5.59 4.66 -12.65
C VAL A 230 6.40 3.40 -12.41
N ILE A 231 7.27 3.02 -13.36
CA ILE A 231 8.08 1.82 -13.26
C ILE A 231 9.51 2.13 -13.69
N GLY A 232 10.48 1.67 -12.94
CA GLY A 232 11.91 1.80 -13.21
C GLY A 232 12.69 2.43 -12.07
N GLU A 233 13.97 2.68 -12.29
CA GLU A 233 14.84 3.35 -11.32
C GLU A 233 14.65 4.88 -11.39
N VAL A 234 13.52 5.37 -10.83
CA VAL A 234 13.22 6.82 -10.78
C VAL A 234 13.74 7.49 -9.51
N VAL A 235 14.08 6.69 -8.50
CA VAL A 235 14.81 7.09 -7.31
C VAL A 235 16.15 6.35 -7.33
N PRO A 236 17.30 7.04 -7.31
CA PRO A 236 18.60 6.40 -7.43
C PRO A 236 18.81 5.28 -6.41
N GLY A 237 19.25 4.13 -6.86
CA GLY A 237 19.45 2.94 -6.02
C GLY A 237 18.20 2.12 -5.74
N PHE A 238 17.01 2.52 -6.25
CA PHE A 238 15.75 1.82 -6.02
C PHE A 238 15.04 1.47 -7.32
N TYR A 239 14.56 0.23 -7.41
CA TYR A 239 13.61 -0.12 -8.44
C TYR A 239 12.21 0.21 -7.95
N CYS A 240 11.56 1.15 -8.62
CA CYS A 240 10.30 1.74 -8.18
C CYS A 240 9.14 1.20 -9.00
N VAL A 241 8.06 0.86 -8.30
CA VAL A 241 6.79 0.43 -8.89
C VAL A 241 5.65 1.16 -8.21
N ASN A 242 5.14 2.22 -8.85
CA ASN A 242 3.78 2.68 -8.60
C ASN A 242 2.89 1.92 -9.59
N VAL A 243 2.04 1.05 -9.09
CA VAL A 243 1.29 0.11 -9.94
C VAL A 243 0.31 0.85 -10.84
N GLY A 244 -0.39 1.84 -10.30
CA GLY A 244 -1.26 2.73 -11.05
C GLY A 244 -2.58 2.13 -11.47
N SER A 245 -3.12 1.14 -10.73
CA SER A 245 -4.50 0.66 -10.95
C SER A 245 -5.51 1.79 -10.74
N ASP A 246 -6.65 1.69 -11.40
CA ASP A 246 -7.74 2.62 -11.28
C ASP A 246 -9.06 1.84 -11.13
N TYR A 247 -10.13 2.53 -10.72
CA TYR A 247 -11.44 1.91 -10.45
C TYR A 247 -11.88 0.94 -11.54
N GLY A 248 -11.84 -0.37 -11.22
CA GLY A 248 -12.23 -1.45 -12.13
C GLY A 248 -11.26 -1.72 -13.29
N VAL A 249 -10.09 -1.08 -13.31
CA VAL A 249 -9.01 -1.33 -14.29
C VAL A 249 -7.83 -1.95 -13.56
N LEU A 250 -7.61 -3.25 -13.78
CA LEU A 250 -6.47 -3.95 -13.18
C LEU A 250 -5.18 -3.58 -13.90
N MET A 251 -4.29 -2.91 -13.18
CA MET A 251 -2.88 -2.80 -13.53
C MET A 251 -2.08 -3.69 -12.59
N HIS A 252 -1.00 -4.24 -13.09
CA HIS A 252 -0.10 -5.07 -12.28
C HIS A 252 1.33 -4.93 -12.80
N TYR A 253 2.28 -5.35 -11.98
CA TYR A 253 3.66 -5.49 -12.38
C TYR A 253 4.27 -6.76 -11.79
N LEU A 254 5.03 -7.51 -12.57
CA LEU A 254 5.83 -8.64 -12.09
C LEU A 254 7.27 -8.15 -11.91
N LEU A 255 7.66 -7.93 -10.65
CA LEU A 255 9.01 -7.53 -10.27
C LEU A 255 9.87 -8.78 -10.05
N GLU A 256 11.00 -8.85 -10.73
CA GLU A 256 11.98 -9.92 -10.57
C GLU A 256 13.25 -9.35 -9.90
N LEU A 257 13.61 -9.92 -8.73
CA LEU A 257 14.76 -9.57 -7.90
C LEU A 257 15.71 -10.75 -7.73
#